data_0c7a7e8f702b80aa94709964e24e590e
#
_entry.id   0c7a7e8f702b80aa94709964e24e590e
#
_cell.length_a   1.000
_cell.length_b   1.000
_cell.length_c   1.000
_cell.angle_alpha   90.00
_cell.angle_beta   90.00
_cell.angle_gamma   90.00
#
_symmetry.space_group_name_H-M   'P 1'
#
loop_
_entity.id
_entity.type
_entity.pdbx_description
1 polymer ?
#
loop_
_entity_poly.entity_id
_entity_poly.type
_entity_poly.pdbx_seq_one_letter_code
_entity_poly.pdbx_strand_id
1 'polypeptide(L)'
;MSSNEFKISVLSGDGIGPEVMQESLRVLDAASNKYDFNLCLDHQLVGGIAIDERSCPLPEETLRSCENSEAILFGSVGGPKWESLPPDEHPERGALLPLRKHFGLFANLRPSVCFPSLIGASPIRTDIIQGGFDVLCVRELTGGIYFGEPKSIENTDDGRVAIDTMIYNESEIDRIARVAFNAAMGRSKRLTSIDKANVLRNGILWRETVETVSKDFPEVKLDHLYVDNAAMQLIRRPKEFDVILAPNLFGDILSDEMAMIAGSLGMLASASLGQSKGDGFYFGMYEPSGGSAPDIAGQGIANPCAQILSASLMLRYSLGLTEAADSIDN
;
A
#
# COMPACT_ATOMS: atom_id res chain seq x y z
N MET A 1 28.13 19.56 -8.18
CA MET A 1 27.80 18.33 -7.44
C MET A 1 26.42 18.58 -6.88
N SER A 2 25.38 17.99 -7.45
CA SER A 2 24.04 18.08 -6.85
C SER A 2 24.14 17.30 -5.55
N SER A 3 23.87 17.95 -4.42
CA SER A 3 23.74 17.26 -3.15
C SER A 3 22.60 16.26 -3.28
N ASN A 4 22.86 14.96 -3.10
CA ASN A 4 21.86 13.92 -2.97
C ASN A 4 21.13 14.10 -1.61
N GLU A 5 20.49 15.25 -1.45
CA GLU A 5 19.73 15.60 -0.25
C GLU A 5 18.24 15.55 -0.58
N PHE A 6 17.51 14.77 0.18
CA PHE A 6 16.07 14.54 -0.01
C PHE A 6 15.30 14.92 1.25
N LYS A 7 14.23 15.67 1.08
CA LYS A 7 13.32 16.00 2.18
C LYS A 7 12.26 14.92 2.32
N ILE A 8 12.09 14.40 3.53
CA ILE A 8 11.12 13.34 3.84
C ILE A 8 10.24 13.80 5.01
N SER A 9 8.93 13.82 4.81
CA SER A 9 8.00 13.95 5.93
C SER A 9 7.86 12.62 6.66
N VAL A 10 8.14 12.62 7.96
CA VAL A 10 8.08 11.45 8.82
C VAL A 10 6.85 11.56 9.72
N LEU A 11 5.87 10.69 9.48
CA LEU A 11 4.58 10.67 10.16
C LEU A 11 4.48 9.38 10.98
N SER A 12 5.04 9.35 12.19
CA SER A 12 5.09 8.13 13.01
C SER A 12 3.70 7.63 13.43
N GLY A 13 2.78 8.56 13.73
CA GLY A 13 1.39 8.24 14.06
C GLY A 13 1.22 7.58 15.43
N ASP A 14 0.35 6.55 15.49
CA ASP A 14 -0.19 5.95 16.70
C ASP A 14 0.34 4.54 16.98
N GLY A 15 0.08 4.04 18.18
CA GLY A 15 0.35 2.66 18.56
C GLY A 15 1.81 2.26 18.43
N ILE A 16 2.11 1.21 17.66
CA ILE A 16 3.47 0.75 17.39
C ILE A 16 4.22 1.65 16.38
N GLY A 17 3.52 2.59 15.71
CA GLY A 17 4.11 3.43 14.68
C GLY A 17 5.41 4.12 15.09
N PRO A 18 5.49 4.80 16.26
CA PRO A 18 6.73 5.44 16.72
C PRO A 18 7.91 4.47 16.90
N GLU A 19 7.70 3.28 17.47
CA GLU A 19 8.78 2.33 17.72
C GLU A 19 9.28 1.66 16.43
N VAL A 20 8.41 1.25 15.52
CA VAL A 20 8.84 0.67 14.23
C VAL A 20 9.47 1.72 13.31
N MET A 21 8.99 2.97 13.36
CA MET A 21 9.56 4.10 12.64
C MET A 21 11.00 4.37 13.08
N GLN A 22 11.25 4.37 14.39
CA GLN A 22 12.59 4.59 14.94
C GLN A 22 13.60 3.58 14.38
N GLU A 23 13.24 2.30 14.30
CA GLU A 23 14.12 1.27 13.74
C GLU A 23 14.34 1.43 12.23
N SER A 24 13.30 1.82 11.50
CA SER A 24 13.40 2.15 10.07
C SER A 24 14.35 3.33 9.82
N LEU A 25 14.26 4.38 10.62
CA LEU A 25 15.15 5.54 10.50
C LEU A 25 16.61 5.19 10.82
N ARG A 26 16.87 4.27 11.75
CA ARG A 26 18.23 3.75 12.01
C ARG A 26 18.81 3.00 10.81
N VAL A 27 18.00 2.21 10.11
CA VAL A 27 18.42 1.52 8.89
C VAL A 27 18.67 2.52 7.76
N LEU A 28 17.80 3.53 7.60
CA LEU A 28 18.00 4.60 6.61
C LEU A 28 19.28 5.41 6.87
N ASP A 29 19.61 5.71 8.14
CA ASP A 29 20.87 6.37 8.52
C ASP A 29 22.09 5.53 8.12
N ALA A 30 22.06 4.23 8.41
CA ALA A 30 23.13 3.32 8.00
C ALA A 30 23.28 3.23 6.47
N ALA A 31 22.15 3.20 5.73
CA ALA A 31 22.15 3.19 4.27
C ALA A 31 22.67 4.52 3.70
N SER A 32 22.27 5.65 4.27
CA SER A 32 22.72 6.99 3.83
C SER A 32 24.22 7.14 3.95
N ASN A 33 24.79 6.69 5.06
CA ASN A 33 26.24 6.69 5.28
C ASN A 33 26.99 5.77 4.30
N LYS A 34 26.40 4.63 3.93
CA LYS A 34 27.03 3.65 3.02
C LYS A 34 26.97 4.08 1.56
N TYR A 35 25.89 4.74 1.14
CA TYR A 35 25.60 5.06 -0.26
C TYR A 35 25.71 6.56 -0.60
N ASP A 36 26.22 7.39 0.33
CA ASP A 36 26.50 8.82 0.15
C ASP A 36 25.30 9.64 -0.31
N PHE A 37 24.20 9.58 0.47
CA PHE A 37 23.05 10.47 0.32
C PHE A 37 22.61 11.02 1.68
N ASN A 38 21.84 12.10 1.68
CA ASN A 38 21.35 12.74 2.90
C ASN A 38 19.81 12.79 2.91
N LEU A 39 19.22 12.50 4.06
CA LEU A 39 17.79 12.66 4.31
C LEU A 39 17.56 13.82 5.28
N CYS A 40 16.82 14.84 4.84
CA CYS A 40 16.31 15.89 5.70
C CYS A 40 14.94 15.45 6.23
N LEU A 41 14.89 14.95 7.47
CA LEU A 41 13.70 14.38 8.07
C LEU A 41 12.88 15.46 8.78
N ASP A 42 11.63 15.64 8.37
CA ASP A 42 10.67 16.56 9.01
C ASP A 42 9.59 15.73 9.73
N HIS A 43 9.67 15.71 11.07
CA HIS A 43 8.78 14.93 11.92
C HIS A 43 7.50 15.72 12.23
N GLN A 44 6.35 15.15 11.85
CA GLN A 44 5.05 15.78 12.00
C GLN A 44 4.05 14.85 12.70
N LEU A 45 3.05 15.45 13.34
CA LEU A 45 1.96 14.72 14.00
C LEU A 45 0.89 14.31 12.98
N VAL A 46 0.35 13.09 13.14
CA VAL A 46 -0.74 12.56 12.33
C VAL A 46 -1.56 11.55 13.13
N GLY A 47 -2.85 11.43 12.80
CA GLY A 47 -3.72 10.43 13.40
C GLY A 47 -4.22 10.80 14.80
N GLY A 48 -4.33 9.81 15.66
CA GLY A 48 -4.86 9.99 17.01
C GLY A 48 -4.02 10.86 17.92
N ILE A 49 -2.69 10.77 17.84
CA ILE A 49 -1.80 11.66 18.58
C ILE A 49 -1.97 13.13 18.12
N ALA A 50 -2.25 13.37 16.85
CA ALA A 50 -2.54 14.70 16.35
C ALA A 50 -3.91 15.21 16.86
N ILE A 51 -4.91 14.35 17.00
CA ILE A 51 -6.19 14.70 17.64
C ILE A 51 -5.94 15.13 19.08
N ASP A 52 -5.16 14.39 19.83
CA ASP A 52 -4.87 14.69 21.24
C ASP A 52 -4.13 16.02 21.41
N GLU A 53 -3.23 16.36 20.52
CA GLU A 53 -2.35 17.53 20.65
C GLU A 53 -2.83 18.77 19.87
N ARG A 54 -3.59 18.58 18.80
CA ARG A 54 -4.00 19.62 17.85
C ARG A 54 -5.51 19.67 17.60
N SER A 55 -6.28 18.76 18.20
CA SER A 55 -7.73 18.59 17.99
C SER A 55 -8.13 18.31 16.54
N CYS A 56 -7.23 17.79 15.73
CA CYS A 56 -7.52 17.34 14.37
C CYS A 56 -6.55 16.23 13.95
N PRO A 57 -6.99 15.23 13.16
CA PRO A 57 -6.17 14.07 12.78
C PRO A 57 -5.08 14.39 11.75
N LEU A 58 -5.24 15.47 10.97
CA LEU A 58 -4.27 15.95 9.96
C LEU A 58 -4.08 17.46 10.10
N PRO A 59 -3.15 17.94 10.92
CA PRO A 59 -2.84 19.35 11.07
C PRO A 59 -2.35 19.98 9.75
N GLU A 60 -2.62 21.27 9.57
CA GLU A 60 -2.22 22.00 8.36
C GLU A 60 -0.68 22.05 8.20
N GLU A 61 0.06 22.16 9.32
CA GLU A 61 1.52 22.07 9.30
C GLU A 61 2.02 20.73 8.78
N THR A 62 1.36 19.62 9.13
CA THR A 62 1.68 18.28 8.62
C THR A 62 1.46 18.19 7.11
N LEU A 63 0.33 18.70 6.62
CA LEU A 63 0.05 18.70 5.18
C LEU A 63 1.08 19.54 4.41
N ARG A 64 1.43 20.72 4.92
CA ARG A 64 2.48 21.58 4.32
C ARG A 64 3.86 20.91 4.32
N SER A 65 4.22 20.18 5.37
CA SER A 65 5.44 19.38 5.41
C SER A 65 5.44 18.36 4.26
N CYS A 66 4.35 17.61 4.11
CA CYS A 66 4.20 16.63 3.03
C CYS A 66 4.31 17.25 1.63
N GLU A 67 3.70 18.44 1.42
CA GLU A 67 3.78 19.18 0.15
C GLU A 67 5.19 19.64 -0.21
N ASN A 68 6.05 19.86 0.79
CA ASN A 68 7.43 20.32 0.62
C ASN A 68 8.46 19.19 0.65
N SER A 69 8.03 17.93 0.62
CA SER A 69 8.87 16.74 0.69
C SER A 69 8.86 15.95 -0.62
N GLU A 70 9.89 15.16 -0.86
CA GLU A 70 9.98 14.22 -1.99
C GLU A 70 9.14 12.97 -1.76
N ALA A 71 8.92 12.60 -0.50
CA ALA A 71 8.13 11.43 -0.12
C ALA A 71 7.63 11.56 1.33
N ILE A 72 6.65 10.74 1.67
CA ILE A 72 6.11 10.60 3.02
C ILE A 72 6.47 9.20 3.55
N LEU A 73 7.16 9.14 4.67
CA LEU A 73 7.36 7.91 5.43
C LEU A 73 6.35 7.89 6.58
N PHE A 74 5.41 6.96 6.51
CA PHE A 74 4.24 6.90 7.38
C PHE A 74 4.31 5.64 8.26
N GLY A 75 3.96 5.75 9.53
CA GLY A 75 3.92 4.61 10.45
C GLY A 75 2.53 3.96 10.46
N SER A 76 1.75 4.26 11.49
CA SER A 76 0.39 3.73 11.63
C SER A 76 -0.53 4.73 12.32
N VAL A 77 -1.83 4.64 12.06
CA VAL A 77 -2.84 5.48 12.72
C VAL A 77 -4.00 4.65 13.22
N GLY A 78 -4.71 5.19 14.21
CA GLY A 78 -5.90 4.59 14.77
C GLY A 78 -5.67 3.88 16.09
N GLY A 79 -6.79 3.55 16.74
CA GLY A 79 -6.82 2.83 18.01
C GLY A 79 -8.13 3.02 18.74
N PRO A 80 -8.43 2.16 19.73
CA PRO A 80 -9.72 2.14 20.44
C PRO A 80 -10.05 3.45 21.17
N LYS A 81 -9.03 4.26 21.48
CA LYS A 81 -9.21 5.56 22.16
C LYS A 81 -10.10 6.53 21.36
N TRP A 82 -10.07 6.48 20.06
CA TRP A 82 -10.74 7.43 19.15
C TRP A 82 -11.98 6.86 18.46
N GLU A 83 -12.36 5.60 18.74
CA GLU A 83 -13.55 4.94 18.15
C GLU A 83 -14.88 5.63 18.49
N SER A 84 -14.93 6.39 19.59
CA SER A 84 -16.12 7.13 20.01
C SER A 84 -16.35 8.45 19.27
N LEU A 85 -15.38 8.90 18.47
CA LEU A 85 -15.49 10.12 17.67
C LEU A 85 -16.47 9.92 16.50
N PRO A 86 -16.96 11.02 15.89
CA PRO A 86 -17.68 10.92 14.62
C PRO A 86 -16.83 10.20 13.57
N PRO A 87 -17.42 9.38 12.68
CA PRO A 87 -16.67 8.56 11.73
C PRO A 87 -15.66 9.34 10.88
N ASP A 88 -15.96 10.58 10.49
CA ASP A 88 -15.07 11.40 9.66
C ASP A 88 -13.90 12.01 10.46
N GLU A 89 -13.96 11.97 11.79
CA GLU A 89 -12.90 12.42 12.69
C GLU A 89 -12.00 11.26 13.15
N HIS A 90 -12.31 10.01 12.78
CA HIS A 90 -11.44 8.88 13.06
C HIS A 90 -10.08 9.06 12.37
N PRO A 91 -8.96 8.65 13.01
CA PRO A 91 -7.61 8.83 12.48
C PRO A 91 -7.44 8.39 11.03
N GLU A 92 -8.01 7.25 10.65
CA GLU A 92 -7.90 6.69 9.30
C GLU A 92 -8.66 7.54 8.27
N ARG A 93 -9.90 7.93 8.59
CA ARG A 93 -10.75 8.74 7.71
C ARG A 93 -10.32 10.19 7.65
N GLY A 94 -9.89 10.73 8.78
CA GLY A 94 -9.52 12.14 8.91
C GLY A 94 -8.07 12.46 8.51
N ALA A 95 -7.17 11.44 8.40
CA ALA A 95 -5.78 11.67 8.01
C ALA A 95 -5.37 10.85 6.80
N LEU A 96 -5.43 9.52 6.87
CA LEU A 96 -4.89 8.64 5.84
C LEU A 96 -5.59 8.80 4.49
N LEU A 97 -6.93 8.75 4.48
CA LEU A 97 -7.70 8.92 3.24
C LEU A 97 -7.55 10.33 2.63
N PRO A 98 -7.59 11.43 3.42
CA PRO A 98 -7.29 12.77 2.90
C PRO A 98 -5.89 12.90 2.29
N LEU A 99 -4.84 12.35 2.92
CA LEU A 99 -3.48 12.36 2.35
C LEU A 99 -3.44 11.63 1.00
N ARG A 100 -4.00 10.44 0.90
CA ARG A 100 -4.08 9.67 -0.35
C ARG A 100 -4.79 10.44 -1.45
N LYS A 101 -5.91 11.09 -1.11
CA LYS A 101 -6.69 11.91 -2.04
C LYS A 101 -5.95 13.18 -2.46
N HIS A 102 -5.37 13.91 -1.51
CA HIS A 102 -4.66 15.18 -1.75
C HIS A 102 -3.48 15.00 -2.72
N PHE A 103 -2.68 13.96 -2.52
CA PHE A 103 -1.52 13.66 -3.36
C PHE A 103 -1.84 12.77 -4.57
N GLY A 104 -3.11 12.41 -4.77
CA GLY A 104 -3.53 11.55 -5.88
C GLY A 104 -2.80 10.22 -5.90
N LEU A 105 -2.62 9.59 -4.73
CA LEU A 105 -1.90 8.32 -4.57
C LEU A 105 -2.79 7.16 -5.03
N PHE A 106 -2.78 6.88 -6.32
CA PHE A 106 -3.72 5.94 -6.94
C PHE A 106 -3.22 4.50 -7.02
N ALA A 107 -1.89 4.29 -6.99
CA ALA A 107 -1.30 2.98 -7.16
C ALA A 107 -0.70 2.49 -5.84
N ASN A 108 -1.30 1.48 -5.23
CA ASN A 108 -0.78 0.86 -4.01
C ASN A 108 -0.06 -0.44 -4.35
N LEU A 109 1.23 -0.47 -4.07
CA LEU A 109 2.10 -1.63 -4.28
C LEU A 109 2.30 -2.35 -2.96
N ARG A 110 1.90 -3.62 -2.89
CA ARG A 110 2.03 -4.50 -1.72
C ARG A 110 2.79 -5.76 -2.11
N PRO A 111 4.13 -5.81 -1.97
CA PRO A 111 4.90 -7.02 -2.17
C PRO A 111 4.60 -8.02 -1.05
N SER A 112 4.37 -9.27 -1.40
CA SER A 112 4.19 -10.39 -0.47
C SER A 112 5.23 -11.46 -0.79
N VAL A 113 6.24 -11.54 0.06
CA VAL A 113 7.38 -12.44 -0.10
C VAL A 113 7.38 -13.49 1.01
N CYS A 114 7.26 -14.75 0.63
CA CYS A 114 7.50 -15.87 1.54
C CYS A 114 8.95 -16.32 1.42
N PHE A 115 9.78 -15.88 2.35
CA PHE A 115 11.20 -16.24 2.37
C PHE A 115 11.36 -17.73 2.69
N PRO A 116 12.30 -18.45 2.02
CA PRO A 116 12.56 -19.87 2.31
C PRO A 116 12.86 -20.17 3.78
N SER A 117 13.49 -19.21 4.49
CA SER A 117 13.79 -19.31 5.92
C SER A 117 12.56 -19.16 6.83
N LEU A 118 11.48 -18.58 6.34
CA LEU A 118 10.24 -18.29 7.09
C LEU A 118 9.06 -19.17 6.69
N ILE A 119 9.26 -20.19 5.86
CA ILE A 119 8.20 -21.13 5.42
C ILE A 119 7.44 -21.72 6.61
N GLY A 120 8.13 -21.99 7.73
CA GLY A 120 7.51 -22.54 8.94
C GLY A 120 6.54 -21.60 9.65
N ALA A 121 6.54 -20.29 9.34
CA ALA A 121 5.60 -19.32 9.86
C ALA A 121 4.28 -19.24 9.06
N SER A 122 4.29 -19.76 7.83
CA SER A 122 3.09 -19.78 6.99
C SER A 122 2.07 -20.82 7.48
N PRO A 123 0.78 -20.51 7.46
CA PRO A 123 -0.29 -21.47 7.75
C PRO A 123 -0.53 -22.46 6.60
N ILE A 124 0.12 -22.26 5.46
CA ILE A 124 -0.05 -23.10 4.27
C ILE A 124 0.84 -24.34 4.35
N ARG A 125 0.35 -25.45 3.79
CA ARG A 125 1.13 -26.69 3.66
C ARG A 125 2.48 -26.41 3.00
N THR A 126 3.53 -26.93 3.60
CA THR A 126 4.93 -26.69 3.19
C THR A 126 5.20 -27.13 1.74
N ASP A 127 4.55 -28.21 1.26
CA ASP A 127 4.71 -28.68 -0.12
C ASP A 127 4.19 -27.69 -1.17
N ILE A 128 3.20 -26.84 -0.83
CA ILE A 128 2.67 -25.80 -1.70
C ILE A 128 3.65 -24.63 -1.83
N ILE A 129 4.28 -24.23 -0.71
CA ILE A 129 5.13 -23.03 -0.62
C ILE A 129 6.62 -23.35 -0.55
N GLN A 130 7.03 -24.63 -0.71
CA GLN A 130 8.44 -25.01 -0.69
C GLN A 130 9.27 -24.19 -1.66
N GLY A 131 10.35 -23.56 -1.16
CA GLY A 131 11.19 -22.64 -1.92
C GLY A 131 10.72 -21.17 -1.88
N GLY A 132 9.62 -20.90 -1.17
CA GLY A 132 9.05 -19.54 -1.07
C GLY A 132 8.26 -19.12 -2.31
N PHE A 133 7.80 -17.88 -2.28
CA PHE A 133 7.17 -17.18 -3.42
C PHE A 133 7.36 -15.66 -3.26
N ASP A 134 7.22 -14.94 -4.36
CA ASP A 134 7.26 -13.48 -4.41
C ASP A 134 6.15 -13.00 -5.36
N VAL A 135 5.12 -12.36 -4.81
CA VAL A 135 3.97 -11.83 -5.53
C VAL A 135 3.78 -10.36 -5.19
N LEU A 136 3.64 -9.53 -6.22
CA LEU A 136 3.34 -8.11 -6.05
C LEU A 136 1.84 -7.87 -6.32
N CYS A 137 1.12 -7.37 -5.31
CA CYS A 137 -0.23 -6.85 -5.51
C CYS A 137 -0.17 -5.36 -5.89
N VAL A 138 -0.72 -5.01 -7.04
CA VAL A 138 -0.95 -3.64 -7.52
C VAL A 138 -2.44 -3.36 -7.35
N ARG A 139 -2.77 -2.59 -6.31
CA ARG A 139 -4.14 -2.22 -5.94
C ARG A 139 -4.43 -0.80 -6.42
N GLU A 140 -5.51 -0.59 -7.14
CA GLU A 140 -6.05 0.75 -7.35
C GLU A 140 -6.55 1.30 -6.00
N LEU A 141 -6.23 2.57 -5.67
CA LEU A 141 -6.38 3.07 -4.31
C LEU A 141 -7.35 4.25 -4.18
N THR A 142 -7.72 4.93 -5.26
CA THR A 142 -8.47 6.20 -5.23
C THR A 142 -9.87 6.13 -5.84
N GLY A 143 -10.26 4.98 -6.38
CA GLY A 143 -11.58 4.72 -6.95
C GLY A 143 -12.35 3.63 -6.21
N GLY A 144 -13.38 3.13 -6.87
CA GLY A 144 -14.19 2.02 -6.42
C GLY A 144 -15.14 2.37 -5.27
N ILE A 145 -15.49 1.36 -4.48
CA ILE A 145 -16.51 1.48 -3.42
C ILE A 145 -16.05 2.36 -2.23
N TYR A 146 -14.74 2.54 -2.05
CA TYR A 146 -14.23 3.38 -0.95
C TYR A 146 -14.42 4.88 -1.21
N PHE A 147 -14.54 5.28 -2.47
CA PHE A 147 -14.64 6.69 -2.87
C PHE A 147 -15.85 7.02 -3.76
N GLY A 148 -16.58 6.00 -4.22
CA GLY A 148 -17.76 6.18 -5.06
C GLY A 148 -18.93 6.82 -4.31
N GLU A 149 -19.68 7.67 -4.99
CA GLU A 149 -20.88 8.32 -4.50
C GLU A 149 -22.10 7.87 -5.35
N PRO A 150 -23.32 7.84 -4.80
CA PRO A 150 -23.72 8.23 -3.44
C PRO A 150 -23.33 7.19 -2.37
N LYS A 151 -23.11 7.69 -1.15
CA LYS A 151 -22.99 6.89 0.08
C LYS A 151 -23.97 7.46 1.10
N SER A 152 -24.84 6.63 1.62
CA SER A 152 -25.83 7.09 2.60
C SER A 152 -26.35 5.97 3.50
N ILE A 153 -26.89 6.37 4.65
CA ILE A 153 -27.79 5.54 5.42
C ILE A 153 -29.10 6.32 5.55
N GLU A 154 -30.16 5.80 4.97
CA GLU A 154 -31.47 6.48 4.85
C GLU A 154 -32.53 5.66 5.60
N ASN A 155 -33.54 6.38 6.16
CA ASN A 155 -34.73 5.76 6.71
C ASN A 155 -35.77 5.64 5.59
N THR A 156 -36.31 4.43 5.42
CA THR A 156 -37.39 4.14 4.48
C THR A 156 -38.59 3.51 5.22
N ASP A 157 -39.68 3.31 4.53
CA ASP A 157 -40.85 2.64 5.12
C ASP A 157 -40.56 1.18 5.53
N ASP A 158 -39.58 0.54 4.89
CA ASP A 158 -39.12 -0.84 5.19
C ASP A 158 -37.95 -0.88 6.20
N GLY A 159 -37.59 0.26 6.81
CA GLY A 159 -36.47 0.38 7.75
C GLY A 159 -35.29 1.14 7.20
N ARG A 160 -34.10 0.94 7.77
CA ARG A 160 -32.89 1.64 7.34
C ARG A 160 -32.27 0.95 6.12
N VAL A 161 -31.88 1.77 5.12
CA VAL A 161 -31.17 1.31 3.93
C VAL A 161 -29.80 1.97 3.89
N ALA A 162 -28.73 1.18 3.69
CA ALA A 162 -27.37 1.67 3.48
C ALA A 162 -26.98 1.49 2.00
N ILE A 163 -26.36 2.51 1.44
CA ILE A 163 -25.89 2.53 0.05
C ILE A 163 -24.41 2.83 0.04
N ASP A 164 -23.63 1.99 -0.65
CA ASP A 164 -22.25 2.24 -1.06
C ASP A 164 -22.13 2.01 -2.56
N THR A 165 -21.54 2.96 -3.28
CA THR A 165 -21.45 2.91 -4.74
C THR A 165 -20.04 2.56 -5.20
N MET A 166 -19.91 1.55 -6.06
CA MET A 166 -18.64 1.18 -6.70
C MET A 166 -18.59 1.79 -8.10
N ILE A 167 -17.70 2.78 -8.29
CA ILE A 167 -17.51 3.48 -9.56
C ILE A 167 -16.05 3.37 -9.99
N TYR A 168 -15.83 3.09 -11.28
CA TYR A 168 -14.56 3.23 -11.98
C TYR A 168 -14.80 3.86 -13.35
N ASN A 169 -13.91 4.75 -13.75
CA ASN A 169 -13.83 5.23 -15.11
C ASN A 169 -12.63 4.59 -15.84
N GLU A 170 -12.62 4.67 -17.15
CA GLU A 170 -11.62 4.03 -18.00
C GLU A 170 -10.20 4.57 -17.73
N SER A 171 -10.06 5.89 -17.47
CA SER A 171 -8.74 6.49 -17.19
C SER A 171 -8.14 6.06 -15.85
N GLU A 172 -8.96 5.78 -14.84
CA GLU A 172 -8.50 5.21 -13.57
C GLU A 172 -7.97 3.79 -13.76
N ILE A 173 -8.65 3.00 -14.58
CA ILE A 173 -8.25 1.62 -14.88
C ILE A 173 -6.99 1.60 -15.76
N ASP A 174 -6.93 2.44 -16.81
CA ASP A 174 -5.76 2.55 -17.70
C ASP A 174 -4.49 2.88 -16.92
N ARG A 175 -4.53 3.93 -16.09
CA ARG A 175 -3.33 4.36 -15.34
C ARG A 175 -2.81 3.30 -14.40
N ILE A 176 -3.70 2.58 -13.67
CA ILE A 176 -3.25 1.53 -12.74
C ILE A 176 -2.80 0.27 -13.49
N ALA A 177 -3.43 -0.07 -14.62
CA ALA A 177 -3.01 -1.15 -15.47
C ALA A 177 -1.59 -0.94 -16.00
N ARG A 178 -1.26 0.29 -16.47
CA ARG A 178 0.10 0.63 -16.91
C ARG A 178 1.14 0.46 -15.80
N VAL A 179 0.82 0.84 -14.56
CA VAL A 179 1.72 0.59 -13.41
C VAL A 179 1.96 -0.90 -13.23
N ALA A 180 0.90 -1.72 -13.28
CA ALA A 180 1.00 -3.17 -13.10
C ALA A 180 1.78 -3.86 -14.24
N PHE A 181 1.54 -3.45 -15.49
CA PHE A 181 2.30 -3.95 -16.64
C PHE A 181 3.78 -3.58 -16.58
N ASN A 182 4.11 -2.32 -16.23
CA ASN A 182 5.49 -1.90 -16.04
C ASN A 182 6.18 -2.67 -14.91
N ALA A 183 5.48 -2.91 -13.80
CA ALA A 183 6.00 -3.76 -12.73
C ALA A 183 6.27 -5.19 -13.22
N ALA A 184 5.36 -5.78 -13.99
CA ALA A 184 5.52 -7.11 -14.55
C ALA A 184 6.70 -7.19 -15.55
N MET A 185 6.96 -6.14 -16.32
CA MET A 185 8.13 -6.06 -17.23
C MET A 185 9.46 -6.20 -16.49
N GLY A 186 9.55 -5.66 -15.29
CA GLY A 186 10.73 -5.79 -14.41
C GLY A 186 10.80 -7.11 -13.63
N ARG A 187 9.81 -8.00 -13.76
CA ARG A 187 9.67 -9.27 -13.03
C ARG A 187 9.56 -10.45 -14.02
N SER A 188 8.75 -11.47 -13.69
CA SER A 188 8.61 -12.68 -14.52
C SER A 188 7.69 -12.51 -15.74
N LYS A 189 7.27 -11.27 -16.05
CA LYS A 189 6.41 -10.91 -17.18
C LYS A 189 5.05 -11.63 -17.17
N ARG A 190 4.48 -11.82 -15.98
CA ARG A 190 3.14 -12.38 -15.79
C ARG A 190 2.28 -11.43 -15.01
N LEU A 191 1.11 -11.10 -15.53
CA LEU A 191 0.11 -10.25 -14.88
C LEU A 191 -1.22 -10.99 -14.77
N THR A 192 -1.76 -11.09 -13.57
CA THR A 192 -3.10 -11.60 -13.33
C THR A 192 -4.02 -10.43 -12.94
N SER A 193 -4.94 -10.07 -13.82
CA SER A 193 -5.96 -9.05 -13.53
C SER A 193 -7.15 -9.68 -12.81
N ILE A 194 -7.54 -9.08 -11.70
CA ILE A 194 -8.64 -9.56 -10.85
C ILE A 194 -9.86 -8.66 -11.06
N ASP A 195 -11.01 -9.29 -11.23
CA ASP A 195 -12.28 -8.62 -11.43
C ASP A 195 -13.48 -9.45 -10.92
N LYS A 196 -14.69 -8.95 -11.14
CA LYS A 196 -15.95 -9.68 -10.97
C LYS A 196 -16.86 -9.45 -12.18
N ALA A 197 -16.29 -9.52 -13.39
CA ALA A 197 -16.95 -9.20 -14.65
C ALA A 197 -18.19 -10.06 -14.96
N ASN A 198 -18.28 -11.25 -14.37
CA ASN A 198 -19.46 -12.10 -14.49
C ASN A 198 -20.72 -11.54 -13.78
N VAL A 199 -20.57 -10.55 -12.89
CA VAL A 199 -21.68 -9.95 -12.13
C VAL A 199 -21.69 -8.43 -12.23
N LEU A 200 -20.53 -7.76 -12.13
CA LEU A 200 -20.41 -6.32 -12.00
C LEU A 200 -20.11 -5.64 -13.34
N ARG A 201 -20.84 -4.56 -13.66
CA ARG A 201 -20.61 -3.76 -14.87
C ARG A 201 -19.23 -3.09 -14.87
N ASN A 202 -18.80 -2.55 -13.73
CA ASN A 202 -17.46 -1.99 -13.61
C ASN A 202 -16.36 -3.05 -13.75
N GLY A 203 -16.62 -4.31 -13.40
CA GLY A 203 -15.71 -5.42 -13.67
C GLY A 203 -15.56 -5.74 -15.17
N ILE A 204 -16.64 -5.55 -15.97
CA ILE A 204 -16.56 -5.67 -17.42
C ILE A 204 -15.66 -4.57 -17.99
N LEU A 205 -15.91 -3.30 -17.64
CA LEU A 205 -15.09 -2.17 -18.06
C LEU A 205 -13.63 -2.34 -17.64
N TRP A 206 -13.40 -2.83 -16.40
CA TRP A 206 -12.06 -3.14 -15.91
C TRP A 206 -11.31 -4.09 -16.84
N ARG A 207 -11.94 -5.22 -17.18
CA ARG A 207 -11.35 -6.23 -18.04
C ARG A 207 -11.04 -5.69 -19.43
N GLU A 208 -12.00 -5.04 -20.08
CA GLU A 208 -11.86 -4.47 -21.42
C GLU A 208 -10.75 -3.44 -21.50
N THR A 209 -10.63 -2.57 -20.48
CA THR A 209 -9.57 -1.56 -20.41
C THR A 209 -8.19 -2.20 -20.20
N VAL A 210 -8.08 -3.18 -19.28
CA VAL A 210 -6.82 -3.91 -19.05
C VAL A 210 -6.37 -4.66 -20.30
N GLU A 211 -7.30 -5.31 -21.02
CA GLU A 211 -7.03 -5.96 -22.32
C GLU A 211 -6.56 -4.95 -23.39
N THR A 212 -7.09 -3.72 -23.35
CA THR A 212 -6.65 -2.67 -24.27
C THR A 212 -5.23 -2.22 -23.95
N VAL A 213 -4.89 -1.97 -22.68
CA VAL A 213 -3.55 -1.61 -22.23
C VAL A 213 -2.53 -2.73 -22.53
N SER A 214 -2.94 -4.00 -22.44
CA SER A 214 -2.04 -5.14 -22.67
C SER A 214 -1.39 -5.15 -24.06
N LYS A 215 -2.03 -4.51 -25.05
CA LYS A 215 -1.50 -4.41 -26.43
C LYS A 215 -0.21 -3.59 -26.50
N ASP A 216 0.00 -2.68 -25.55
CA ASP A 216 1.23 -1.89 -25.44
C ASP A 216 2.37 -2.69 -24.74
N PHE A 217 2.05 -3.85 -24.15
CA PHE A 217 3.00 -4.69 -23.40
C PHE A 217 2.99 -6.16 -23.89
N PRO A 218 3.32 -6.41 -25.17
CA PRO A 218 3.18 -7.74 -25.78
C PRO A 218 4.06 -8.84 -25.16
N GLU A 219 5.06 -8.45 -24.36
CA GLU A 219 5.94 -9.38 -23.66
C GLU A 219 5.33 -9.91 -22.34
N VAL A 220 4.29 -9.24 -21.81
CA VAL A 220 3.66 -9.62 -20.55
C VAL A 220 2.49 -10.55 -20.84
N LYS A 221 2.54 -11.74 -20.24
CA LYS A 221 1.42 -12.67 -20.28
C LYS A 221 0.32 -12.18 -19.35
N LEU A 222 -0.84 -11.80 -19.92
CA LEU A 222 -2.02 -11.41 -19.17
C LEU A 222 -2.96 -12.61 -18.98
N ASP A 223 -3.37 -12.85 -17.73
CA ASP A 223 -4.44 -13.76 -17.34
C ASP A 223 -5.52 -12.99 -16.54
N HIS A 224 -6.77 -13.43 -16.58
CA HIS A 224 -7.86 -12.86 -15.78
C HIS A 224 -8.44 -13.88 -14.83
N LEU A 225 -8.69 -13.50 -13.59
CA LEU A 225 -9.41 -14.31 -12.61
C LEU A 225 -10.54 -13.50 -11.96
N TYR A 226 -11.66 -14.17 -11.74
CA TYR A 226 -12.67 -13.63 -10.82
C TYR A 226 -12.12 -13.64 -9.39
N VAL A 227 -12.44 -12.63 -8.60
CA VAL A 227 -11.88 -12.43 -7.27
C VAL A 227 -12.04 -13.64 -6.33
N ASP A 228 -13.20 -14.29 -6.36
CA ASP A 228 -13.46 -15.50 -5.58
C ASP A 228 -12.56 -16.68 -6.00
N ASN A 229 -12.30 -16.83 -7.30
CA ASN A 229 -11.34 -17.82 -7.78
C ASN A 229 -9.91 -17.42 -7.46
N ALA A 230 -9.56 -16.13 -7.53
CA ALA A 230 -8.24 -15.64 -7.19
C ALA A 230 -7.88 -15.96 -5.73
N ALA A 231 -8.79 -15.69 -4.78
CA ALA A 231 -8.62 -16.05 -3.37
C ALA A 231 -8.32 -17.54 -3.18
N MET A 232 -9.09 -18.42 -3.84
CA MET A 232 -8.81 -19.87 -3.79
C MET A 232 -7.45 -20.25 -4.38
N GLN A 233 -7.06 -19.64 -5.51
CA GLN A 233 -5.81 -19.98 -6.21
C GLN A 233 -4.58 -19.43 -5.49
N LEU A 234 -4.66 -18.30 -4.81
CA LEU A 234 -3.59 -17.77 -3.98
C LEU A 234 -3.20 -18.74 -2.87
N ILE A 235 -4.17 -19.37 -2.21
CA ILE A 235 -3.93 -20.42 -1.22
C ILE A 235 -3.37 -21.69 -1.87
N ARG A 236 -3.91 -22.08 -3.01
CA ARG A 236 -3.62 -23.38 -3.64
C ARG A 236 -2.29 -23.41 -4.39
N ARG A 237 -1.92 -22.29 -5.06
CA ARG A 237 -0.77 -22.21 -5.96
C ARG A 237 -0.15 -20.81 -6.00
N PRO A 238 0.26 -20.23 -4.85
CA PRO A 238 0.77 -18.85 -4.78
C PRO A 238 1.96 -18.59 -5.72
N LYS A 239 2.79 -19.60 -5.97
CA LYS A 239 3.98 -19.53 -6.85
C LYS A 239 3.67 -19.32 -8.34
N GLU A 240 2.43 -19.50 -8.77
CA GLU A 240 2.03 -19.25 -10.15
C GLU A 240 1.74 -17.78 -10.41
N PHE A 241 1.58 -16.98 -9.37
CA PHE A 241 1.41 -15.53 -9.48
C PHE A 241 2.75 -14.80 -9.50
N ASP A 242 2.78 -13.65 -10.16
CA ASP A 242 3.92 -12.74 -10.21
C ASP A 242 3.43 -11.33 -9.85
N VAL A 243 2.65 -10.69 -10.74
CA VAL A 243 1.96 -9.44 -10.45
C VAL A 243 0.46 -9.67 -10.48
N ILE A 244 -0.23 -9.18 -9.46
CA ILE A 244 -1.70 -9.14 -9.39
C ILE A 244 -2.14 -7.69 -9.52
N LEU A 245 -3.07 -7.42 -10.43
CA LEU A 245 -3.74 -6.13 -10.58
C LEU A 245 -5.17 -6.25 -10.09
N ALA A 246 -5.58 -5.41 -9.14
CA ALA A 246 -6.91 -5.50 -8.56
C ALA A 246 -7.56 -4.14 -8.29
N PRO A 247 -8.91 -4.04 -8.42
CA PRO A 247 -9.70 -2.93 -7.90
C PRO A 247 -9.51 -2.75 -6.40
N ASN A 248 -9.82 -1.55 -5.88
CA ASN A 248 -9.54 -1.13 -4.52
C ASN A 248 -9.93 -2.17 -3.44
N LEU A 249 -11.22 -2.50 -3.33
CA LEU A 249 -11.73 -3.45 -2.34
C LEU A 249 -11.11 -4.86 -2.49
N PHE A 250 -11.00 -5.35 -3.72
CA PHE A 250 -10.47 -6.70 -3.96
C PHE A 250 -8.98 -6.77 -3.69
N GLY A 251 -8.24 -5.72 -4.07
CA GLY A 251 -6.80 -5.60 -3.78
C GLY A 251 -6.51 -5.52 -2.29
N ASP A 252 -7.38 -4.87 -1.51
CA ASP A 252 -7.27 -4.82 -0.06
C ASP A 252 -7.35 -6.22 0.56
N ILE A 253 -8.45 -6.91 0.28
CA ILE A 253 -8.72 -8.25 0.84
C ILE A 253 -7.64 -9.26 0.42
N LEU A 254 -7.30 -9.29 -0.88
CA LEU A 254 -6.35 -10.27 -1.39
C LEU A 254 -4.91 -10.02 -0.91
N SER A 255 -4.50 -8.77 -0.72
CA SER A 255 -3.16 -8.47 -0.20
C SER A 255 -3.00 -8.87 1.27
N ASP A 256 -4.05 -8.75 2.09
CA ASP A 256 -4.03 -9.20 3.47
C ASP A 256 -4.03 -10.75 3.55
N GLU A 257 -4.79 -11.42 2.67
CA GLU A 257 -4.71 -12.88 2.49
C GLU A 257 -3.29 -13.31 2.10
N MET A 258 -2.67 -12.63 1.14
CA MET A 258 -1.29 -12.90 0.71
C MET A 258 -0.28 -12.72 1.85
N ALA A 259 -0.47 -11.70 2.70
CA ALA A 259 0.37 -11.49 3.88
C ALA A 259 0.32 -12.68 4.84
N MET A 260 -0.88 -13.19 5.11
CA MET A 260 -1.06 -14.37 5.96
C MET A 260 -0.47 -15.62 5.33
N ILE A 261 -0.62 -15.81 4.02
CA ILE A 261 0.01 -16.92 3.28
C ILE A 261 1.53 -16.83 3.36
N ALA A 262 2.11 -15.63 3.30
CA ALA A 262 3.56 -15.41 3.43
C ALA A 262 4.08 -15.65 4.87
N GLY A 263 3.19 -15.65 5.86
CA GLY A 263 3.49 -16.02 7.24
C GLY A 263 3.60 -14.87 8.23
N SER A 264 3.51 -13.60 7.81
CA SER A 264 3.56 -12.48 8.75
C SER A 264 3.08 -11.15 8.18
N LEU A 265 2.10 -10.52 8.84
CA LEU A 265 1.72 -9.12 8.59
C LEU A 265 2.89 -8.15 8.87
N GLY A 266 3.75 -8.46 9.84
CA GLY A 266 4.92 -7.66 10.18
C GLY A 266 6.03 -7.61 9.11
N MET A 267 5.84 -8.29 7.98
CA MET A 267 6.73 -8.25 6.81
C MET A 267 6.10 -7.55 5.60
N LEU A 268 4.85 -7.09 5.72
CA LEU A 268 4.10 -6.53 4.60
C LEU A 268 4.34 -5.03 4.45
N ALA A 269 5.30 -4.68 3.61
CA ALA A 269 5.54 -3.31 3.19
C ALA A 269 4.46 -2.82 2.21
N SER A 270 4.31 -1.50 2.12
CA SER A 270 3.39 -0.87 1.17
C SER A 270 3.94 0.47 0.65
N ALA A 271 3.70 0.72 -0.64
CA ALA A 271 3.95 2.00 -1.28
C ALA A 271 2.66 2.49 -1.95
N SER A 272 2.22 3.69 -1.59
CA SER A 272 1.11 4.37 -2.27
C SER A 272 1.68 5.45 -3.17
N LEU A 273 1.60 5.27 -4.49
CA LEU A 273 2.25 6.10 -5.49
C LEU A 273 1.24 7.01 -6.21
N GLY A 274 1.63 8.26 -6.41
CA GLY A 274 0.93 9.24 -7.24
C GLY A 274 1.35 9.20 -8.71
N GLN A 275 1.23 10.32 -9.40
CA GLN A 275 1.69 10.43 -10.78
C GLN A 275 3.22 10.41 -10.87
N SER A 276 3.74 9.85 -11.96
CA SER A 276 5.17 9.90 -12.25
C SER A 276 5.64 11.35 -12.45
N LYS A 277 6.81 11.66 -11.89
CA LYS A 277 7.48 12.96 -12.06
C LYS A 277 8.13 13.14 -13.46
N GLY A 278 7.96 12.16 -14.36
CA GLY A 278 8.48 12.20 -15.73
C GLY A 278 9.86 11.57 -15.92
N ASP A 279 10.54 11.23 -14.85
CA ASP A 279 11.87 10.59 -14.80
C ASP A 279 11.83 9.11 -14.35
N GLY A 280 10.62 8.56 -14.22
CA GLY A 280 10.39 7.20 -13.73
C GLY A 280 10.22 7.12 -12.22
N PHE A 281 10.33 8.24 -11.51
CA PHE A 281 10.08 8.32 -10.07
C PHE A 281 8.71 8.91 -9.76
N TYR A 282 8.22 8.64 -8.54
CA TYR A 282 6.88 8.99 -8.10
C TYR A 282 6.94 9.79 -6.79
N PHE A 283 6.01 10.72 -6.58
CA PHE A 283 5.68 11.09 -5.22
C PHE A 283 4.93 9.93 -4.57
N GLY A 284 5.31 9.55 -3.34
CA GLY A 284 4.71 8.39 -2.69
C GLY A 284 4.63 8.52 -1.17
N MET A 285 3.70 7.75 -0.60
CA MET A 285 3.59 7.52 0.83
C MET A 285 3.87 6.03 1.11
N TYR A 286 4.75 5.79 2.06
CA TYR A 286 5.33 4.47 2.36
C TYR A 286 5.01 4.09 3.79
N GLU A 287 4.26 3.01 3.96
CA GLU A 287 3.72 2.58 5.23
C GLU A 287 3.66 1.05 5.35
N PRO A 288 3.81 0.46 6.53
CA PRO A 288 3.50 -0.95 6.73
C PRO A 288 1.99 -1.18 6.56
N SER A 289 1.59 -2.31 5.99
CA SER A 289 0.17 -2.64 5.83
C SER A 289 -0.49 -3.16 7.12
N GLY A 290 0.29 -3.36 8.18
CA GLY A 290 -0.23 -3.70 9.50
C GLY A 290 -0.87 -2.48 10.19
N GLY A 291 -1.80 -2.71 11.12
CA GLY A 291 -2.42 -1.66 11.93
C GLY A 291 -1.50 -1.13 13.03
N SER A 292 -2.04 -0.26 13.88
CA SER A 292 -1.34 0.38 14.99
C SER A 292 -1.04 -0.55 16.19
N ALA A 293 -1.63 -1.75 16.23
CA ALA A 293 -1.45 -2.78 17.28
C ALA A 293 -1.33 -2.19 18.70
N PRO A 294 -2.35 -1.47 19.18
CA PRO A 294 -2.29 -0.70 20.44
C PRO A 294 -2.05 -1.57 21.68
N ASP A 295 -2.37 -2.85 21.61
CA ASP A 295 -2.17 -3.86 22.66
C ASP A 295 -0.70 -4.16 22.95
N ILE A 296 0.19 -3.99 21.98
CA ILE A 296 1.64 -4.22 22.13
C ILE A 296 2.46 -2.93 22.04
N ALA A 297 1.83 -1.78 21.85
CA ALA A 297 2.51 -0.49 21.73
C ALA A 297 3.35 -0.16 22.97
N GLY A 298 4.58 0.33 22.77
CA GLY A 298 5.50 0.70 23.83
C GLY A 298 6.17 -0.47 24.54
N GLN A 299 5.93 -1.71 24.11
CA GLN A 299 6.56 -2.90 24.73
C GLN A 299 7.90 -3.28 24.06
N GLY A 300 8.26 -2.67 22.93
CA GLY A 300 9.50 -2.97 22.20
C GLY A 300 9.53 -4.37 21.59
N ILE A 301 8.36 -4.93 21.27
CA ILE A 301 8.20 -6.28 20.68
C ILE A 301 7.60 -6.26 19.28
N ALA A 302 7.18 -5.09 18.79
CA ALA A 302 6.65 -4.94 17.44
C ALA A 302 7.74 -5.26 16.39
N ASN A 303 7.39 -6.03 15.35
CA ASN A 303 8.30 -6.33 14.27
C ASN A 303 8.46 -5.11 13.34
N PRO A 304 9.66 -4.49 13.20
CA PRO A 304 9.86 -3.29 12.40
C PRO A 304 10.08 -3.60 10.90
N CYS A 305 10.19 -4.85 10.49
CA CYS A 305 10.59 -5.22 9.12
C CYS A 305 9.67 -4.61 8.05
N ALA A 306 8.37 -4.59 8.26
CA ALA A 306 7.43 -3.98 7.29
C ALA A 306 7.70 -2.47 7.10
N GLN A 307 8.02 -1.74 8.17
CA GLN A 307 8.39 -0.32 8.10
C GLN A 307 9.73 -0.12 7.41
N ILE A 308 10.71 -0.98 7.70
CA ILE A 308 12.05 -0.95 7.07
C ILE A 308 11.93 -1.23 5.57
N LEU A 309 11.16 -2.25 5.18
CA LEU A 309 10.92 -2.58 3.78
C LEU A 309 10.09 -1.49 3.06
N SER A 310 9.17 -0.81 3.77
CA SER A 310 8.46 0.36 3.22
C SER A 310 9.43 1.51 2.93
N ALA A 311 10.42 1.74 3.81
CA ALA A 311 11.47 2.71 3.55
C ALA A 311 12.38 2.30 2.37
N SER A 312 12.65 1.01 2.18
CA SER A 312 13.32 0.51 0.97
C SER A 312 12.54 0.83 -0.30
N LEU A 313 11.21 0.62 -0.30
CA LEU A 313 10.35 1.03 -1.42
C LEU A 313 10.42 2.55 -1.68
N MET A 314 10.51 3.39 -0.62
CA MET A 314 10.70 4.84 -0.76
C MET A 314 12.01 5.16 -1.49
N LEU A 315 13.12 4.56 -1.08
CA LEU A 315 14.40 4.75 -1.74
C LEU A 315 14.33 4.38 -3.24
N ARG A 316 13.64 3.29 -3.55
CA ARG A 316 13.51 2.79 -4.92
C ARG A 316 12.59 3.63 -5.79
N TYR A 317 11.38 3.91 -5.34
CA TYR A 317 10.32 4.49 -6.18
C TYR A 317 10.25 6.02 -6.15
N SER A 318 10.65 6.66 -5.05
CA SER A 318 10.64 8.13 -4.97
C SER A 318 12.00 8.77 -5.17
N LEU A 319 13.08 8.14 -4.68
CA LEU A 319 14.40 8.76 -4.62
C LEU A 319 15.40 8.20 -5.65
N GLY A 320 15.08 7.09 -6.33
CA GLY A 320 15.93 6.48 -7.34
C GLY A 320 17.21 5.82 -6.80
N LEU A 321 17.25 5.56 -5.48
CA LEU A 321 18.40 4.98 -4.77
C LEU A 321 18.32 3.46 -4.75
N THR A 322 18.30 2.83 -5.93
CA THR A 322 18.04 1.40 -6.11
C THR A 322 19.07 0.52 -5.40
N GLU A 323 20.37 0.86 -5.46
CA GLU A 323 21.41 0.07 -4.79
C GLU A 323 21.27 0.08 -3.26
N ALA A 324 20.88 1.23 -2.70
CA ALA A 324 20.61 1.35 -1.27
C ALA A 324 19.38 0.52 -0.88
N ALA A 325 18.31 0.58 -1.68
CA ALA A 325 17.12 -0.23 -1.50
C ALA A 325 17.43 -1.73 -1.56
N ASP A 326 18.15 -2.21 -2.58
CA ASP A 326 18.56 -3.61 -2.73
C ASP A 326 19.39 -4.10 -1.52
N SER A 327 20.21 -3.22 -0.95
CA SER A 327 21.01 -3.56 0.24
C SER A 327 20.18 -3.71 1.52
N ILE A 328 19.02 -3.07 1.59
CA ILE A 328 18.07 -3.22 2.71
C ILE A 328 17.24 -4.50 2.52
N ASP A 329 16.83 -4.78 1.28
CA ASP A 329 15.99 -5.93 0.95
C ASP A 329 16.72 -7.28 1.11
N ASN A 330 18.06 -7.32 0.99
CA ASN A 330 18.94 -8.50 1.10
C ASN A 330 19.46 -8.73 2.52
#